data_53f77e31552699d43aa2c4941f1488f3
#
_entry.id   53f77e31552699d43aa2c4941f1488f3
#
_cell.length_a   1.000
_cell.length_b   1.000
_cell.length_c   1.000
_cell.angle_alpha   90.00
_cell.angle_beta   90.00
_cell.angle_gamma   90.00
#
_symmetry.space_group_name_H-M   'P 1'
#
loop_
_entity.id
_entity.type
_entity.pdbx_description
1 polymer ?
#
loop_
_entity_poly.entity_id
_entity_poly.type
_entity_poly.pdbx_seq_one_letter_code
_entity_poly.pdbx_strand_id
1 'polypeptide(L)'
;MLFRSERYSYHMIKETGEFVINLTTEELLRATDYCGVVSGRDVDKWEKMNLTPLASKEVSVPAIAESPINIECRVTEIKELGTHHMFLAKVVAVQADEKYLDEKGKFHLEYSKPIAYSHGTYFSLGEELGKFGYSVRKEK
;
A
#
# COMPACT_ATOMS: atom_id res chain seq x y z
N MET A 1 1.29 -4.19 -10.62
CA MET A 1 -0.09 -4.09 -10.08
C MET A 1 -1.11 -4.48 -11.14
N LEU A 2 -2.19 -5.19 -10.77
CA LEU A 2 -3.26 -5.61 -11.69
C LEU A 2 -4.57 -4.91 -11.34
N PHE A 3 -5.21 -4.29 -12.34
CA PHE A 3 -6.52 -3.66 -12.20
C PHE A 3 -7.50 -4.16 -13.25
N ARG A 4 -8.76 -4.31 -12.87
CA ARG A 4 -9.84 -4.42 -13.87
C ARG A 4 -10.01 -3.08 -14.56
N SER A 5 -10.12 -3.09 -15.89
CA SER A 5 -10.30 -1.87 -16.71
C SER A 5 -11.54 -1.04 -16.33
N GLU A 6 -12.56 -1.67 -15.72
CA GLU A 6 -13.79 -1.04 -15.27
C GLU A 6 -13.62 -0.20 -13.99
N ARG A 7 -12.56 -0.46 -13.20
CA ARG A 7 -12.31 0.26 -11.93
C ARG A 7 -11.92 1.71 -12.20
N TYR A 8 -12.44 2.62 -11.40
CA TYR A 8 -12.16 4.06 -11.53
C TYR A 8 -10.66 4.36 -11.39
N SER A 9 -9.96 3.69 -10.48
CA SER A 9 -8.51 3.80 -10.30
C SER A 9 -7.70 3.51 -11.57
N TYR A 10 -8.19 2.61 -12.45
CA TYR A 10 -7.54 2.32 -13.71
C TYR A 10 -7.38 3.58 -14.57
N HIS A 11 -8.47 4.33 -14.73
CA HIS A 11 -8.49 5.54 -15.55
C HIS A 11 -7.60 6.63 -14.95
N MET A 12 -7.67 6.81 -13.63
CA MET A 12 -6.85 7.79 -12.91
C MET A 12 -5.35 7.50 -13.08
N ILE A 13 -4.92 6.24 -12.86
CA ILE A 13 -3.51 5.86 -13.02
C ILE A 13 -3.05 5.94 -14.49
N LYS A 14 -3.92 5.58 -15.43
CA LYS A 14 -3.61 5.67 -16.86
C LYS A 14 -3.41 7.12 -17.29
N GLU A 15 -4.19 8.04 -16.77
CA GLU A 15 -4.14 9.47 -17.08
C GLU A 15 -2.92 10.15 -16.45
N THR A 16 -2.68 9.90 -15.15
CA THR A 16 -1.59 10.54 -14.41
C THR A 16 -0.23 9.89 -14.66
N GLY A 17 -0.21 8.60 -15.00
CA GLY A 17 1.03 7.82 -15.05
C GLY A 17 1.66 7.57 -13.67
N GLU A 18 0.96 7.88 -12.58
CA GLU A 18 1.50 7.87 -11.22
C GLU A 18 0.51 7.22 -10.24
N PHE A 19 1.05 6.61 -9.18
CA PHE A 19 0.25 6.12 -8.06
C PHE A 19 1.11 5.95 -6.80
N VAL A 20 0.46 5.89 -5.65
CA VAL A 20 1.10 5.58 -4.37
C VAL A 20 0.51 4.28 -3.81
N ILE A 21 1.38 3.37 -3.37
CA ILE A 21 0.99 2.18 -2.61
C ILE A 21 1.12 2.52 -1.13
N ASN A 22 0.00 2.58 -0.43
CA ASN A 22 -0.05 2.82 1.00
C ASN A 22 -0.21 1.47 1.71
N LEU A 23 0.73 1.08 2.56
CA LEU A 23 0.63 -0.17 3.31
C LEU A 23 -0.48 -0.07 4.35
N THR A 24 -1.25 -1.14 4.49
CA THR A 24 -2.44 -1.17 5.34
C THR A 24 -2.18 -1.87 6.67
N THR A 25 -2.82 -1.38 7.71
CA THR A 25 -2.67 -1.81 9.10
C THR A 25 -4.02 -2.18 9.71
N GLU A 26 -4.01 -2.73 10.93
CA GLU A 26 -5.25 -2.98 11.69
C GLU A 26 -6.09 -1.70 11.86
N GLU A 27 -5.45 -0.55 12.09
CA GLU A 27 -6.13 0.76 12.21
C GLU A 27 -6.79 1.19 10.90
N LEU A 28 -6.15 0.87 9.76
CA LEU A 28 -6.67 1.18 8.42
C LEU A 28 -7.63 0.12 7.87
N LEU A 29 -7.92 -0.95 8.60
CA LEU A 29 -8.74 -2.09 8.12
C LEU A 29 -10.08 -1.64 7.52
N ARG A 30 -10.84 -0.81 8.24
CA ARG A 30 -12.14 -0.31 7.77
C ARG A 30 -12.00 0.53 6.50
N ALA A 31 -11.02 1.41 6.45
CA ALA A 31 -10.76 2.24 5.27
C ALA A 31 -10.30 1.39 4.08
N THR A 32 -9.48 0.38 4.32
CA THR A 32 -9.01 -0.57 3.30
C THR A 32 -10.17 -1.29 2.64
N ASP A 33 -11.06 -1.88 3.43
CA ASP A 33 -12.25 -2.60 2.93
C ASP A 33 -13.19 -1.66 2.20
N TYR A 34 -13.58 -0.55 2.83
CA TYR A 34 -14.49 0.44 2.24
C TYR A 34 -13.96 0.97 0.90
N CYS A 35 -12.68 1.34 0.83
CA CYS A 35 -12.06 1.83 -0.39
C CYS A 35 -11.97 0.77 -1.50
N GLY A 36 -11.92 -0.51 -1.13
CA GLY A 36 -11.94 -1.62 -2.07
C GLY A 36 -13.33 -1.91 -2.67
N VAL A 37 -14.39 -1.64 -1.91
CA VAL A 37 -15.79 -1.95 -2.28
C VAL A 37 -16.44 -0.77 -2.99
N VAL A 38 -16.37 0.43 -2.41
CA VAL A 38 -17.08 1.63 -2.90
C VAL A 38 -16.27 2.35 -3.98
N SER A 39 -16.95 2.86 -5.01
CA SER A 39 -16.31 3.64 -6.07
C SER A 39 -16.02 5.09 -5.62
N GLY A 40 -14.86 5.61 -5.97
CA GLY A 40 -14.53 7.04 -5.80
C GLY A 40 -15.26 7.98 -6.76
N ARG A 41 -16.09 7.43 -7.68
CA ARG A 41 -17.02 8.24 -8.48
C ARG A 41 -18.23 8.70 -7.67
N ASP A 42 -18.60 7.92 -6.65
CA ASP A 42 -19.84 8.08 -5.92
C ASP A 42 -19.64 8.79 -4.58
N VAL A 43 -18.43 8.73 -4.03
CA VAL A 43 -18.10 9.31 -2.71
C VAL A 43 -16.70 9.87 -2.65
N ASP A 44 -16.50 10.89 -1.84
CA ASP A 44 -15.18 11.30 -1.36
C ASP A 44 -14.73 10.33 -0.26
N LYS A 45 -13.74 9.49 -0.59
CA LYS A 45 -13.21 8.49 0.34
C LYS A 45 -12.34 9.10 1.42
N TRP A 46 -11.69 10.24 1.16
CA TRP A 46 -10.89 10.95 2.14
C TRP A 46 -11.75 11.41 3.31
N GLU A 47 -12.82 12.12 2.99
CA GLU A 47 -13.79 12.58 3.99
C GLU A 47 -14.49 11.41 4.67
N LYS A 48 -15.02 10.44 3.89
CA LYS A 48 -15.83 9.35 4.42
C LYS A 48 -15.07 8.42 5.37
N MET A 49 -13.78 8.23 5.14
CA MET A 49 -12.92 7.36 5.96
C MET A 49 -12.02 8.15 6.90
N ASN A 50 -12.16 9.47 6.94
CA ASN A 50 -11.36 10.38 7.75
C ASN A 50 -9.85 10.16 7.54
N LEU A 51 -9.46 10.07 6.25
CA LEU A 51 -8.08 9.91 5.84
C LEU A 51 -7.46 11.28 5.56
N THR A 52 -6.19 11.44 5.91
CA THR A 52 -5.46 12.68 5.73
C THR A 52 -4.53 12.56 4.51
N PRO A 53 -4.71 13.42 3.48
CA PRO A 53 -3.79 13.44 2.36
C PRO A 53 -2.41 13.95 2.80
N LEU A 54 -1.37 13.20 2.47
CA LEU A 54 0.03 13.54 2.69
C LEU A 54 0.69 13.88 1.35
N ALA A 55 1.41 14.98 1.28
CA ALA A 55 2.13 15.35 0.08
C ALA A 55 3.20 14.30 -0.26
N SER A 56 3.18 13.80 -1.49
CA SER A 56 4.25 12.97 -2.04
C SER A 56 5.49 13.80 -2.36
N LYS A 57 6.65 13.14 -2.45
CA LYS A 57 7.94 13.80 -2.74
C LYS A 57 8.25 13.86 -4.23
N GLU A 58 7.93 12.81 -4.96
CA GLU A 58 8.34 12.62 -6.36
C GLU A 58 7.15 12.50 -7.34
N VAL A 59 5.93 12.27 -6.83
CA VAL A 59 4.73 12.14 -7.65
C VAL A 59 3.69 13.19 -7.26
N SER A 60 2.76 13.50 -8.16
CA SER A 60 1.69 14.49 -7.93
C SER A 60 0.52 13.93 -7.10
N VAL A 61 0.42 12.61 -7.01
CA VAL A 61 -0.66 11.91 -6.29
C VAL A 61 -0.38 11.92 -4.79
N PRO A 62 -1.35 12.27 -3.94
CA PRO A 62 -1.12 12.26 -2.50
C PRO A 62 -0.99 10.84 -1.93
N ALA A 63 -0.18 10.70 -0.89
CA ALA A 63 -0.13 9.55 -0.02
C ALA A 63 -1.18 9.65 1.09
N ILE A 64 -1.31 8.60 1.91
CA ILE A 64 -2.17 8.56 3.10
C ILE A 64 -1.30 8.73 4.34
N ALA A 65 -1.54 9.77 5.14
CA ALA A 65 -0.73 10.09 6.32
C ALA A 65 -0.77 9.00 7.40
N GLU A 66 -1.89 8.28 7.52
CA GLU A 66 -2.08 7.20 8.49
C GLU A 66 -1.37 5.89 8.09
N SER A 67 -0.85 5.80 6.85
CA SER A 67 -0.10 4.63 6.40
C SER A 67 1.35 4.65 6.90
N PRO A 68 1.86 3.53 7.43
CA PRO A 68 3.22 3.46 7.96
C PRO A 68 4.30 3.57 6.88
N ILE A 69 3.97 3.16 5.67
CA ILE A 69 4.83 3.24 4.47
C ILE A 69 4.00 3.62 3.26
N ASN A 70 4.48 4.62 2.53
CA ASN A 70 3.92 5.07 1.28
C ASN A 70 4.98 4.93 0.18
N ILE A 71 4.68 4.13 -0.86
CA ILE A 71 5.59 3.81 -1.95
C ILE A 71 5.12 4.55 -3.20
N GLU A 72 5.88 5.56 -3.60
CA GLU A 72 5.58 6.41 -4.75
C GLU A 72 6.06 5.74 -6.04
N CYS A 73 5.18 5.63 -7.00
CA CYS A 73 5.40 4.87 -8.22
C CYS A 73 5.08 5.69 -9.46
N ARG A 74 5.97 5.60 -10.46
CA ARG A 74 5.75 6.14 -11.80
C ARG A 74 5.62 5.01 -12.79
N VAL A 75 4.51 4.96 -13.54
CA VAL A 75 4.20 3.93 -14.52
C VAL A 75 5.22 3.97 -15.65
N THR A 76 5.78 2.81 -16.00
CA THR A 76 6.70 2.65 -17.13
C THR A 76 6.07 1.90 -18.29
N GLU A 77 5.10 1.01 -18.00
CA GLU A 77 4.44 0.21 -19.03
C GLU A 77 3.06 -0.22 -18.54
N ILE A 78 2.09 -0.31 -19.46
CA ILE A 78 0.76 -0.88 -19.21
C ILE A 78 0.57 -2.04 -20.19
N LYS A 79 0.39 -3.25 -19.66
CA LYS A 79 0.08 -4.46 -20.47
C LYS A 79 -1.40 -4.79 -20.35
N GLU A 80 -2.05 -4.85 -21.49
CA GLU A 80 -3.44 -5.28 -21.59
C GLU A 80 -3.52 -6.81 -21.60
N LEU A 81 -4.18 -7.36 -20.57
CA LEU A 81 -4.31 -8.79 -20.34
C LEU A 81 -5.80 -9.24 -20.38
N GLY A 82 -6.59 -8.67 -21.26
CA GLY A 82 -8.02 -8.91 -21.36
C GLY A 82 -8.80 -8.15 -20.27
N THR A 83 -9.41 -8.85 -19.33
CA THR A 83 -10.23 -8.24 -18.26
C THR A 83 -9.42 -7.44 -17.22
N HIS A 84 -8.14 -7.64 -17.18
CA HIS A 84 -7.22 -6.97 -16.27
C HIS A 84 -6.07 -6.34 -17.05
N HIS A 85 -5.60 -5.21 -16.59
CA HIS A 85 -4.40 -4.57 -17.11
C HIS A 85 -3.31 -4.58 -16.04
N MET A 86 -2.08 -4.90 -16.46
CA MET A 86 -0.92 -4.90 -15.58
C MET A 86 -0.14 -3.60 -15.74
N PHE A 87 0.00 -2.86 -14.64
CA PHE A 87 0.85 -1.69 -14.58
C PHE A 87 2.22 -2.07 -14.06
N LEU A 88 3.25 -1.87 -14.87
CA LEU A 88 4.65 -1.88 -14.46
C LEU A 88 5.04 -0.46 -14.08
N ALA A 89 5.71 -0.31 -12.96
CA ALA A 89 6.09 1.00 -12.46
C ALA A 89 7.45 0.95 -11.78
N LYS A 90 8.17 2.06 -11.87
CA LYS A 90 9.39 2.31 -11.10
C LYS A 90 9.00 2.91 -9.75
N VAL A 91 9.55 2.39 -8.67
CA VAL A 91 9.52 3.04 -7.36
C VAL A 91 10.46 4.24 -7.41
N VAL A 92 9.94 5.44 -7.17
CA VAL A 92 10.71 6.69 -7.24
C VAL A 92 11.01 7.27 -5.86
N ALA A 93 10.16 7.01 -4.87
CA ALA A 93 10.40 7.35 -3.47
C ALA A 93 9.68 6.37 -2.54
N VAL A 94 10.13 6.31 -1.29
CA VAL A 94 9.45 5.63 -0.19
C VAL A 94 9.45 6.57 1.00
N GLN A 95 8.28 6.84 1.56
CA GLN A 95 8.12 7.55 2.81
C GLN A 95 7.77 6.54 3.89
N ALA A 96 8.45 6.59 5.02
CA ALA A 96 8.19 5.77 6.20
C ALA A 96 7.92 6.67 7.41
N ASP A 97 6.96 6.29 8.24
CA ASP A 97 6.63 7.01 9.46
C ASP A 97 7.70 6.76 10.53
N GLU A 98 8.32 7.84 11.01
CA GLU A 98 9.44 7.81 11.95
C GLU A 98 9.09 7.13 13.28
N LYS A 99 7.82 7.09 13.69
CA LYS A 99 7.40 6.40 14.92
C LYS A 99 7.69 4.90 14.93
N TYR A 100 7.98 4.31 13.77
CA TYR A 100 8.35 2.91 13.63
C TYR A 100 9.86 2.68 13.47
N LEU A 101 10.68 3.73 13.64
CA LEU A 101 12.14 3.62 13.71
C LEU A 101 12.59 3.41 15.16
N ASP A 102 13.57 2.54 15.36
CA ASP A 102 14.27 2.46 16.65
C ASP A 102 15.37 3.54 16.79
N GLU A 103 15.97 3.63 17.96
CA GLU A 103 17.05 4.59 18.26
C GLU A 103 18.28 4.45 17.33
N LYS A 104 18.42 3.33 16.63
CA LYS A 104 19.47 3.05 15.66
C LYS A 104 19.06 3.33 14.21
N GLY A 105 17.84 3.84 14.02
CA GLY A 105 17.27 4.13 12.70
C GLY A 105 16.80 2.89 11.94
N LYS A 106 16.65 1.73 12.60
CA LYS A 106 16.08 0.54 11.98
C LYS A 106 14.56 0.64 11.98
N PHE A 107 13.95 0.42 10.82
CA PHE A 107 12.50 0.39 10.66
C PHE A 107 11.91 -0.95 11.12
N HIS A 108 10.84 -0.89 11.91
CA HIS A 108 10.12 -2.02 12.49
C HIS A 108 8.69 -2.07 11.95
N LEU A 109 8.51 -2.66 10.76
CA LEU A 109 7.19 -2.77 10.12
C LEU A 109 6.18 -3.52 10.99
N GLU A 110 6.63 -4.51 11.75
CA GLU A 110 5.81 -5.32 12.65
C GLU A 110 5.09 -4.49 13.72
N TYR A 111 5.66 -3.36 14.14
CA TYR A 111 5.03 -2.46 15.13
C TYR A 111 3.84 -1.70 14.55
N SER A 112 3.75 -1.57 13.23
CA SER A 112 2.60 -0.95 12.58
C SER A 112 1.38 -1.87 12.47
N LYS A 113 1.49 -3.14 12.89
CA LYS A 113 0.45 -4.16 12.82
C LYS A 113 -0.17 -4.29 11.42
N PRO A 114 0.64 -4.65 10.41
CA PRO A 114 0.14 -4.82 9.05
C PRO A 114 -0.87 -5.95 8.98
N ILE A 115 -1.78 -5.87 8.00
CA ILE A 115 -2.81 -6.88 7.77
C ILE A 115 -2.56 -7.67 6.50
N ALA A 116 -3.07 -8.91 6.46
CA ALA A 116 -3.11 -9.74 5.28
C ALA A 116 -4.57 -9.99 4.86
N TYR A 117 -4.82 -10.01 3.54
CA TYR A 117 -6.10 -10.39 2.98
C TYR A 117 -5.99 -11.75 2.28
N SER A 118 -6.80 -12.71 2.70
CA SER A 118 -6.84 -14.05 2.13
C SER A 118 -8.26 -14.60 2.10
N HIS A 119 -8.68 -15.10 0.93
CA HIS A 119 -9.98 -15.77 0.73
C HIS A 119 -11.18 -14.98 1.28
N GLY A 120 -11.23 -13.67 1.04
CA GLY A 120 -12.33 -12.82 1.46
C GLY A 120 -12.29 -12.38 2.94
N THR A 121 -11.21 -12.66 3.65
CA THR A 121 -11.06 -12.35 5.08
C THR A 121 -9.76 -11.61 5.33
N TYR A 122 -9.78 -10.67 6.26
CA TYR A 122 -8.60 -9.96 6.74
C TYR A 122 -8.06 -10.63 7.99
N PHE A 123 -6.72 -10.69 8.09
CA PHE A 123 -5.99 -11.28 9.20
C PHE A 123 -4.91 -10.31 9.68
N SER A 124 -4.63 -10.31 10.97
CA SER A 124 -3.39 -9.75 11.52
C SER A 124 -2.22 -10.68 11.20
N LEU A 125 -1.00 -10.17 11.22
CA LEU A 125 0.19 -11.01 11.19
C LEU A 125 0.35 -11.71 12.56
N GLY A 126 0.78 -12.97 12.53
CA GLY A 126 1.05 -13.76 13.73
C GLY A 126 2.42 -13.48 14.35
N GLU A 127 2.88 -14.39 15.20
CA GLU A 127 4.18 -14.31 15.85
C GLU A 127 5.35 -14.48 14.88
N GLU A 128 6.52 -13.95 15.25
CA GLU A 128 7.77 -14.15 14.51
C GLU A 128 8.13 -15.64 14.47
N LEU A 129 8.20 -16.23 13.28
CA LEU A 129 8.54 -17.64 13.10
C LEU A 129 10.05 -17.88 12.94
N GLY A 130 10.82 -16.84 12.66
CA GLY A 130 12.26 -16.93 12.48
C GLY A 130 12.83 -15.75 11.69
N LYS A 131 14.13 -15.55 11.82
CA LYS A 131 14.87 -14.50 11.11
C LYS A 131 15.46 -15.04 9.82
N PHE A 132 15.67 -14.16 8.85
CA PHE A 132 16.36 -14.53 7.61
C PHE A 132 17.64 -15.31 7.89
N GLY A 133 17.81 -16.47 7.25
CA GLY A 133 18.95 -17.37 7.43
C GLY A 133 18.86 -18.29 8.66
N TYR A 134 17.72 -18.34 9.37
CA TYR A 134 17.59 -19.23 10.56
C TYR A 134 17.82 -20.71 10.22
N SER A 135 17.43 -21.16 9.03
CA SER A 135 17.55 -22.56 8.59
C SER A 135 18.99 -23.05 8.35
N VAL A 136 19.93 -22.13 8.21
CA VAL A 136 21.36 -22.45 7.96
C VAL A 136 22.27 -22.03 9.10
N ARG A 137 21.70 -21.55 10.22
CA ARG A 137 22.46 -21.23 11.43
C ARG A 137 22.95 -22.54 12.06
N LYS A 138 24.26 -22.63 12.26
CA LYS A 138 24.84 -23.72 13.06
C LYS A 138 24.33 -23.57 14.49
N GLU A 139 23.73 -24.62 15.03
CA GLU A 139 23.51 -24.72 16.48
C GLU A 139 24.88 -24.60 17.17
N LYS A 140 24.96 -23.71 18.16
CA LYS A 140 26.17 -23.54 18.98
C LYS A 140 26.21 -24.58 20.06
#